data_1cc703bdd8ca33673d306ea79ac93b57
#
_entry.id   1cc703bdd8ca33673d306ea79ac93b57
#
_cell.length_a   1.000
_cell.length_b   1.000
_cell.length_c   1.000
_cell.angle_alpha   90.00
_cell.angle_beta   90.00
_cell.angle_gamma   90.00
#
_symmetry.space_group_name_H-M   'P 1'
#
loop_
_entity.id
_entity.type
_entity.pdbx_description
1 polymer ?
#
loop_
_entity_poly.entity_id
_entity_poly.type
_entity_poly.pdbx_seq_one_letter_code
_entity_poly.pdbx_strand_id
1 'polypeptide(L)'
;DLVANAIELGVSYNYKVTDNFVLQPGFIFESGPDTSIYKPYLRGQYNFDSGVYMAGRYRYDYARKTANYSDDEKTNRFDTYIGYLFDELKLEYNFTWMDSDQIKFDNKKTNYEHNVALAWKLNKSFTPYVEVGNVAVRNNTDERQTRYRVGLQYHF
;
A
#
# COMPACT_ATOMS: atom_id res chain seq x y z
N ASP A 1 26.42 -1.31 -6.77
CA ASP A 1 26.30 -0.05 -6.02
C ASP A 1 24.86 0.15 -5.53
N LEU A 2 24.70 0.52 -4.26
CA LEU A 2 23.41 0.86 -3.71
C LEU A 2 23.12 2.33 -4.02
N VAL A 3 22.03 2.55 -4.76
CA VAL A 3 21.58 3.90 -5.07
C VAL A 3 20.20 4.09 -4.44
N ALA A 4 20.04 5.12 -3.62
CA ALA A 4 18.76 5.47 -3.05
C ALA A 4 17.94 6.20 -4.12
N ASN A 5 16.88 5.56 -4.63
CA ASN A 5 16.03 6.13 -5.65
C ASN A 5 14.96 7.06 -5.08
N ALA A 6 14.56 6.86 -3.83
CA ALA A 6 13.51 7.65 -3.22
C ALA A 6 13.61 7.62 -1.70
N ILE A 7 13.11 8.67 -1.08
CA ILE A 7 12.92 8.76 0.37
C ILE A 7 11.43 8.89 0.63
N GLU A 8 10.90 8.07 1.53
CA GLU A 8 9.47 8.10 1.87
C GLU A 8 9.30 8.39 3.36
N LEU A 9 8.46 9.36 3.68
CA LEU A 9 8.11 9.72 5.05
C LEU A 9 6.60 9.65 5.21
N GLY A 10 6.13 9.06 6.30
CA GLY A 10 4.71 8.93 6.54
C GLY A 10 4.33 9.30 7.95
N VAL A 11 3.13 9.82 8.10
CA VAL A 11 2.53 10.12 9.38
C VAL A 11 1.07 9.69 9.34
N SER A 12 0.58 9.11 10.43
CA SER A 12 -0.82 8.70 10.52
C SER A 12 -1.30 8.81 11.96
N TYR A 13 -2.62 8.85 12.09
CA TYR A 13 -3.27 8.88 13.40
C TYR A 13 -4.35 7.82 13.43
N ASN A 14 -4.36 7.01 14.49
CA ASN A 14 -5.38 5.98 14.68
C ASN A 14 -6.47 6.52 15.60
N TYR A 15 -7.67 6.68 15.05
CA TYR A 15 -8.83 7.12 15.81
C TYR A 15 -9.77 5.94 16.01
N LYS A 16 -9.94 5.53 17.27
CA LYS A 16 -10.80 4.42 17.64
C LYS A 16 -12.24 4.91 17.75
N VAL A 17 -13.03 4.68 16.70
CA VAL A 17 -14.43 5.13 16.65
C VAL A 17 -15.28 4.29 17.58
N THR A 18 -15.10 2.96 17.54
CA THR A 18 -15.73 2.02 18.48
C THR A 18 -14.68 1.02 18.92
N ASP A 19 -15.05 0.09 19.80
CA ASP A 19 -14.11 -0.95 20.25
C ASP A 19 -13.62 -1.82 19.07
N ASN A 20 -14.42 -1.91 18.01
CA ASN A 20 -14.11 -2.78 16.87
C ASN A 20 -13.76 -2.03 15.59
N PHE A 21 -13.95 -0.72 15.53
CA PHE A 21 -13.73 0.07 14.31
C PHE A 21 -12.70 1.17 14.56
N VAL A 22 -11.66 1.18 13.73
CA VAL A 22 -10.57 2.17 13.77
C VAL A 22 -10.54 2.93 12.46
N LEU A 23 -10.47 4.27 12.54
CA LEU A 23 -10.30 5.14 11.40
C LEU A 23 -8.89 5.70 11.45
N GLN A 24 -8.17 5.62 10.31
CA GLN A 24 -6.77 6.05 10.23
C GLN A 24 -6.59 7.04 9.09
N PRO A 25 -6.61 8.34 9.35
CA PRO A 25 -6.12 9.32 8.39
C PRO A 25 -4.60 9.32 8.39
N GLY A 26 -4.02 9.52 7.21
CA GLY A 26 -2.58 9.54 7.09
C GLY A 26 -2.11 10.33 5.88
N PHE A 27 -0.82 10.60 5.85
CA PHE A 27 -0.17 11.30 4.76
C PHE A 27 1.21 10.69 4.55
N ILE A 28 1.52 10.37 3.30
CA ILE A 28 2.82 9.85 2.90
C ILE A 28 3.42 10.82 1.89
N PHE A 29 4.67 11.17 2.09
CA PHE A 29 5.45 11.97 1.16
C PHE A 29 6.61 11.12 0.64
N GLU A 30 6.74 11.03 -0.69
CA GLU A 30 7.83 10.31 -1.34
C GLU A 30 8.58 11.28 -2.23
N SER A 31 9.90 11.32 -2.10
CA SER A 31 10.77 12.17 -2.90
C SER A 31 11.76 11.31 -3.65
N GLY A 32 11.70 11.36 -4.99
CA GLY A 32 12.64 10.70 -5.87
C GLY A 32 13.44 11.70 -6.69
N PRO A 33 14.32 11.23 -7.59
CA PRO A 33 15.18 12.11 -8.36
C PRO A 33 14.44 13.11 -9.25
N ASP A 34 13.34 12.67 -9.88
CA ASP A 34 12.60 13.50 -10.83
C ASP A 34 11.14 13.68 -10.44
N THR A 35 10.72 13.18 -9.28
CA THR A 35 9.31 13.16 -8.92
C THR A 35 9.16 13.30 -7.42
N SER A 36 8.21 14.13 -7.00
CA SER A 36 7.74 14.19 -5.62
C SER A 36 6.30 13.74 -5.60
N ILE A 37 5.96 12.81 -4.71
CA ILE A 37 4.63 12.22 -4.63
C ILE A 37 4.02 12.51 -3.27
N TYR A 38 2.82 13.08 -3.27
CA TYR A 38 2.04 13.37 -2.08
C TYR A 38 0.88 12.39 -2.02
N LYS A 39 0.75 11.65 -0.92
CA LYS A 39 -0.18 10.53 -0.79
C LYS A 39 -1.04 10.64 0.46
N PRO A 40 -2.01 11.58 0.52
CA PRO A 40 -2.98 11.58 1.60
C PRO A 40 -3.89 10.36 1.49
N TYR A 41 -4.27 9.79 2.63
CA TYR A 41 -5.13 8.61 2.63
C TYR A 41 -6.03 8.57 3.86
N LEU A 42 -7.10 7.79 3.74
CA LEU A 42 -8.00 7.47 4.84
C LEU A 42 -8.26 5.97 4.82
N ARG A 43 -8.00 5.31 5.94
CA ARG A 43 -8.19 3.87 6.10
C ARG A 43 -9.18 3.61 7.22
N GLY A 44 -10.13 2.71 6.98
CA GLY A 44 -11.03 2.21 8.01
C GLY A 44 -10.83 0.71 8.18
N GLN A 45 -10.81 0.24 9.41
CA GLN A 45 -10.66 -1.18 9.70
C GLN A 45 -11.68 -1.62 10.75
N TYR A 46 -12.37 -2.70 10.45
CA TYR A 46 -13.30 -3.34 11.36
C TYR A 46 -12.73 -4.68 11.82
N ASN A 47 -12.67 -4.88 13.13
CA ASN A 47 -12.14 -6.09 13.74
C ASN A 47 -13.29 -6.90 14.33
N PHE A 48 -13.44 -8.14 13.85
CA PHE A 48 -14.44 -9.06 14.37
C PHE A 48 -13.87 -9.81 15.58
N ASP A 49 -14.75 -10.26 16.45
CA ASP A 49 -14.34 -10.97 17.68
C ASP A 49 -13.63 -12.30 17.38
N SER A 50 -13.88 -12.88 16.21
CA SER A 50 -13.25 -14.14 15.78
C SER A 50 -11.78 -14.01 15.40
N GLY A 51 -11.25 -12.78 15.32
CA GLY A 51 -9.89 -12.55 14.82
C GLY A 51 -9.83 -12.15 13.36
N VAL A 52 -10.94 -12.25 12.64
CA VAL A 52 -11.03 -11.74 11.26
C VAL A 52 -11.12 -10.22 11.29
N TYR A 53 -10.50 -9.57 10.33
CA TYR A 53 -10.67 -8.13 10.14
C TYR A 53 -10.87 -7.81 8.67
N MET A 54 -11.57 -6.69 8.42
CA MET A 54 -11.75 -6.14 7.08
C MET A 54 -11.36 -4.67 7.12
N ALA A 55 -10.70 -4.21 6.08
CA ALA A 55 -10.29 -2.80 5.99
C ALA A 55 -10.42 -2.30 4.56
N GLY A 56 -10.64 -1.01 4.45
CA GLY A 56 -10.64 -0.31 3.19
C GLY A 56 -9.83 0.95 3.31
N ARG A 57 -9.09 1.31 2.25
CA ARG A 57 -8.32 2.54 2.24
C ARG A 57 -8.50 3.25 0.91
N TYR A 58 -8.80 4.54 0.97
CA TYR A 58 -8.71 5.43 -0.19
C TYR A 58 -7.45 6.25 -0.06
N ARG A 59 -6.64 6.28 -1.12
CA ARG A 59 -5.42 7.08 -1.18
C ARG A 59 -5.40 7.86 -2.49
N TYR A 60 -5.11 9.15 -2.37
CA TYR A 60 -4.91 10.02 -3.52
C TYR A 60 -3.41 10.26 -3.68
N ASP A 61 -2.87 9.86 -4.82
CA ASP A 61 -1.46 10.01 -5.12
C ASP A 61 -1.29 11.14 -6.14
N TYR A 62 -0.67 12.24 -5.71
CA TYR A 62 -0.33 13.35 -6.58
C TYR A 62 1.18 13.31 -6.83
N ALA A 63 1.56 12.97 -8.05
CA ALA A 63 2.96 12.91 -8.46
C ALA A 63 3.31 14.18 -9.20
N ARG A 64 4.13 15.02 -8.56
CA ARG A 64 4.63 16.25 -9.17
C ARG A 64 5.94 15.91 -9.88
N LYS A 65 5.93 16.01 -11.21
CA LYS A 65 7.12 15.77 -12.02
C LYS A 65 7.97 17.01 -12.02
N THR A 66 9.26 16.83 -11.75
CA THR A 66 10.22 17.94 -11.78
C THR A 66 10.97 18.02 -13.11
N ALA A 67 10.84 17.00 -13.96
CA ALA A 67 11.41 17.02 -15.30
C ALA A 67 10.63 17.96 -16.21
N ASN A 68 11.33 18.67 -17.10
CA ASN A 68 10.77 19.79 -17.86
C ASN A 68 9.68 19.43 -18.87
N TYR A 69 9.48 18.16 -19.20
CA TYR A 69 8.53 17.74 -20.24
C TYR A 69 7.53 16.72 -19.74
N SER A 70 7.41 16.53 -18.45
CA SER A 70 6.46 15.59 -17.88
C SER A 70 5.34 16.34 -17.19
N ASP A 71 4.11 15.94 -17.46
CA ASP A 71 2.94 16.48 -16.76
C ASP A 71 2.82 15.84 -15.38
N ASP A 72 2.20 16.57 -14.45
CA ASP A 72 1.87 16.03 -13.14
C ASP A 72 0.90 14.87 -13.32
N GLU A 73 0.99 13.90 -12.43
CA GLU A 73 0.19 12.69 -12.49
C GLU A 73 -0.65 12.54 -11.23
N LYS A 74 -1.92 12.22 -11.42
CA LYS A 74 -2.88 12.05 -10.32
C LYS A 74 -3.45 10.65 -10.38
N THR A 75 -3.42 9.94 -9.26
CA THR A 75 -3.91 8.58 -9.17
C THR A 75 -4.83 8.43 -7.97
N ASN A 76 -6.01 7.86 -8.21
CA ASN A 76 -6.92 7.43 -7.15
C ASN A 76 -6.66 5.95 -6.89
N ARG A 77 -6.44 5.61 -5.63
CA ARG A 77 -6.12 4.24 -5.25
C ARG A 77 -7.08 3.76 -4.17
N PHE A 78 -7.65 2.59 -4.40
CA PHE A 78 -8.55 1.93 -3.44
C PHE A 78 -7.94 0.60 -3.08
N ASP A 79 -7.77 0.37 -1.78
CA ASP A 79 -7.25 -0.88 -1.23
C ASP A 79 -8.33 -1.53 -0.39
N THR A 80 -8.50 -2.83 -0.57
CA THR A 80 -9.38 -3.65 0.27
C THR A 80 -8.54 -4.73 0.93
N TYR A 81 -8.76 -4.94 2.23
CA TYR A 81 -8.00 -5.90 3.02
C TYR A 81 -8.96 -6.83 3.72
N ILE A 82 -8.66 -8.12 3.70
CA ILE A 82 -9.34 -9.13 4.52
C ILE A 82 -8.25 -9.93 5.19
N GLY A 83 -8.28 -10.03 6.51
CA GLY A 83 -7.23 -10.71 7.23
C GLY A 83 -7.74 -11.49 8.43
N TYR A 84 -6.86 -12.32 8.94
CA TYR A 84 -7.11 -13.13 10.12
C TYR A 84 -5.92 -13.01 11.07
N LEU A 85 -6.23 -12.65 12.30
CA LEU A 85 -5.25 -12.55 13.37
C LEU A 85 -5.47 -13.74 14.31
N PHE A 86 -4.47 -14.60 14.45
CA PHE A 86 -4.54 -15.71 15.39
C PHE A 86 -3.20 -15.86 16.08
N ASP A 87 -3.23 -15.84 17.41
CA ASP A 87 -2.03 -15.87 18.24
C ASP A 87 -1.01 -14.83 17.79
N GLU A 88 0.12 -15.26 17.25
CA GLU A 88 1.21 -14.38 16.81
C GLU A 88 1.25 -14.23 15.29
N LEU A 89 0.31 -14.85 14.56
CA LEU A 89 0.31 -14.84 13.12
C LEU A 89 -0.78 -13.92 12.57
N LYS A 90 -0.47 -13.24 11.47
CA LYS A 90 -1.40 -12.40 10.74
C LYS A 90 -1.36 -12.80 9.26
N LEU A 91 -2.50 -13.24 8.74
CA LEU A 91 -2.66 -13.54 7.32
C LEU A 91 -3.56 -12.48 6.72
N GLU A 92 -3.14 -11.86 5.62
CA GLU A 92 -3.88 -10.78 5.00
C GLU A 92 -3.90 -10.93 3.48
N TYR A 93 -5.09 -10.79 2.90
CA TYR A 93 -5.30 -10.65 1.46
C TYR A 93 -5.61 -9.20 1.16
N ASN A 94 -4.92 -8.64 0.18
CA ASN A 94 -5.09 -7.25 -0.25
C ASN A 94 -5.43 -7.22 -1.74
N PHE A 95 -6.48 -6.50 -2.08
CA PHE A 95 -6.82 -6.16 -3.47
C PHE A 95 -6.70 -4.65 -3.62
N THR A 96 -5.96 -4.23 -4.63
CA THR A 96 -5.74 -2.81 -4.93
C THR A 96 -6.25 -2.49 -6.32
N TRP A 97 -7.02 -1.41 -6.43
CA TRP A 97 -7.47 -0.86 -7.71
C TRP A 97 -6.98 0.58 -7.81
N MET A 98 -6.43 0.91 -8.98
CA MET A 98 -5.84 2.23 -9.23
C MET A 98 -6.41 2.82 -10.49
N ASP A 99 -6.74 4.13 -10.44
CA ASP A 99 -7.17 4.92 -11.59
C ASP A 99 -6.31 6.16 -11.69
N SER A 100 -5.60 6.29 -12.79
CA SER A 100 -4.68 7.41 -13.03
C SER A 100 -5.21 8.31 -14.14
N ASP A 101 -4.85 9.59 -14.10
CA ASP A 101 -5.16 10.53 -15.17
C ASP A 101 -4.20 10.39 -16.36
N GLN A 102 -3.16 9.56 -16.24
CA GLN A 102 -2.20 9.25 -17.27
C GLN A 102 -2.28 7.78 -17.65
N ILE A 103 -1.99 7.44 -18.89
CA ILE A 103 -1.91 6.04 -19.32
C ILE A 103 -0.68 5.39 -18.69
N LYS A 104 -0.89 4.37 -17.86
CA LYS A 104 0.18 3.73 -17.09
C LYS A 104 0.36 2.26 -17.38
N PHE A 105 -0.73 1.51 -17.38
CA PHE A 105 -0.66 0.04 -17.38
C PHE A 105 -1.50 -0.49 -18.53
N ASP A 106 -0.97 -1.45 -19.30
CA ASP A 106 -1.72 -2.10 -20.39
C ASP A 106 -2.35 -1.11 -21.38
N ASN A 107 -1.70 0.02 -21.63
CA ASN A 107 -2.30 1.14 -22.38
C ASN A 107 -3.60 1.65 -21.76
N LYS A 108 -3.78 1.46 -20.45
CA LYS A 108 -4.97 1.86 -19.71
C LYS A 108 -4.60 2.79 -18.57
N LYS A 109 -5.57 3.58 -18.15
CA LYS A 109 -5.43 4.44 -16.98
C LYS A 109 -5.72 3.71 -15.68
N THR A 110 -6.25 2.49 -15.74
CA THR A 110 -6.60 1.69 -14.58
C THR A 110 -5.71 0.46 -14.45
N ASN A 111 -5.51 0.01 -13.22
CA ASN A 111 -4.76 -1.19 -12.91
C ASN A 111 -5.29 -1.81 -11.62
N TYR A 112 -4.98 -3.08 -11.43
CA TYR A 112 -5.31 -3.78 -10.20
C TYR A 112 -4.16 -4.69 -9.79
N GLU A 113 -4.09 -4.96 -8.49
CA GLU A 113 -3.07 -5.84 -7.92
C GLU A 113 -3.70 -6.71 -6.83
N HIS A 114 -3.20 -7.93 -6.70
CA HIS A 114 -3.55 -8.86 -5.64
C HIS A 114 -2.31 -9.14 -4.82
N ASN A 115 -2.45 -9.23 -3.50
CA ASN A 115 -1.33 -9.50 -2.63
C ASN A 115 -1.78 -10.34 -1.43
N VAL A 116 -0.98 -11.34 -1.07
CA VAL A 116 -1.19 -12.13 0.14
C VAL A 116 0.04 -11.96 1.01
N ALA A 117 -0.17 -11.62 2.26
CA ALA A 117 0.90 -11.40 3.20
C ALA A 117 0.73 -12.26 4.44
N LEU A 118 1.82 -12.82 4.91
CA LEU A 118 1.88 -13.53 6.20
C LEU A 118 2.91 -12.84 7.07
N ALA A 119 2.48 -12.37 8.23
CA ALA A 119 3.37 -11.74 9.20
C ALA A 119 3.36 -12.54 10.50
N TRP A 120 4.53 -12.65 11.13
CA TRP A 120 4.68 -13.36 12.38
C TRP A 120 5.24 -12.41 13.43
N LYS A 121 4.43 -12.12 14.45
CA LYS A 121 4.85 -11.27 15.55
C LYS A 121 5.79 -12.08 16.46
N LEU A 122 7.08 -12.00 16.17
CA LEU A 122 8.09 -12.78 16.87
C LEU A 122 8.22 -12.36 18.34
N ASN A 123 8.17 -11.02 18.56
CA ASN A 123 8.16 -10.44 19.91
C ASN A 123 7.59 -9.02 19.81
N LYS A 124 7.69 -8.24 20.90
CA LYS A 124 7.11 -6.88 20.92
C LYS A 124 7.78 -5.93 19.91
N SER A 125 9.00 -6.22 19.49
CA SER A 125 9.81 -5.33 18.66
C SER A 125 9.89 -5.76 17.21
N PHE A 126 9.83 -7.05 16.90
CA PHE A 126 10.12 -7.57 15.57
C PHE A 126 8.95 -8.36 15.00
N THR A 127 8.60 -8.05 13.76
CA THR A 127 7.57 -8.78 13.01
C THR A 127 8.11 -9.07 11.60
N PRO A 128 8.65 -10.28 11.36
CA PRO A 128 9.00 -10.68 9.99
C PRO A 128 7.75 -10.93 9.17
N TYR A 129 7.85 -10.71 7.87
CA TYR A 129 6.71 -10.93 6.97
C TYR A 129 7.15 -11.43 5.61
N VAL A 130 6.25 -12.12 4.93
CA VAL A 130 6.40 -12.61 3.56
C VAL A 130 5.18 -12.19 2.78
N GLU A 131 5.36 -11.69 1.56
CA GLU A 131 4.27 -11.30 0.68
C GLU A 131 4.43 -11.94 -0.68
N VAL A 132 3.30 -12.35 -1.28
CA VAL A 132 3.23 -12.83 -2.65
C VAL A 132 2.14 -12.04 -3.36
N GLY A 133 2.49 -11.40 -4.46
CA GLY A 133 1.55 -10.54 -5.17
C GLY A 133 1.53 -10.78 -6.66
N ASN A 134 0.41 -10.44 -7.28
CA ASN A 134 0.25 -10.39 -8.73
C ASN A 134 0.15 -8.94 -9.14
N VAL A 135 1.12 -8.46 -9.92
CA VAL A 135 1.28 -7.05 -10.25
C VAL A 135 1.54 -6.88 -11.74
N ALA A 136 1.29 -5.67 -12.26
CA ALA A 136 1.64 -5.33 -13.63
C ALA A 136 3.16 -5.24 -13.77
N VAL A 137 3.70 -5.76 -14.89
CA VAL A 137 5.15 -5.77 -15.11
C VAL A 137 5.66 -4.36 -15.43
N ARG A 138 4.97 -3.66 -16.33
CA ARG A 138 5.39 -2.33 -16.77
C ARG A 138 4.24 -1.62 -17.48
N ASN A 139 4.45 -0.36 -17.81
CA ASN A 139 3.49 0.42 -18.57
C ASN A 139 3.34 -0.12 -20.00
N ASN A 140 2.16 0.06 -20.56
CA ASN A 140 1.86 -0.28 -21.96
C ASN A 140 2.02 -1.77 -22.30
N THR A 141 1.84 -2.63 -21.31
CA THR A 141 1.85 -4.08 -21.51
C THR A 141 0.80 -4.73 -20.61
N ASP A 142 0.19 -5.80 -21.10
CA ASP A 142 -0.77 -6.59 -20.33
C ASP A 142 -0.11 -7.76 -19.60
N GLU A 143 1.22 -7.84 -19.61
CA GLU A 143 1.95 -8.85 -18.88
C GLU A 143 1.80 -8.65 -17.37
N ARG A 144 1.71 -9.77 -16.66
CA ARG A 144 1.62 -9.77 -15.20
C ARG A 144 2.71 -10.66 -14.64
N GLN A 145 3.12 -10.37 -13.41
CA GLN A 145 4.16 -11.16 -12.77
C GLN A 145 3.78 -11.44 -11.33
N THR A 146 4.36 -12.51 -10.79
CA THR A 146 4.29 -12.81 -9.38
C THR A 146 5.45 -12.14 -8.68
N ARG A 147 5.14 -11.34 -7.67
CA ARG A 147 6.15 -10.63 -6.88
C ARG A 147 6.26 -11.27 -5.51
N TYR A 148 7.49 -11.52 -5.07
CA TYR A 148 7.78 -12.03 -3.73
C TYR A 148 8.51 -10.95 -2.94
N ARG A 149 8.09 -10.76 -1.68
CA ARG A 149 8.71 -9.79 -0.79
C ARG A 149 8.88 -10.42 0.58
N VAL A 150 10.07 -10.25 1.15
CA VAL A 150 10.38 -10.67 2.51
C VAL A 150 10.91 -9.46 3.25
N GLY A 151 10.45 -9.25 4.48
CA GLY A 151 10.88 -8.09 5.24
C GLY A 151 10.76 -8.30 6.73
N LEU A 152 11.23 -7.31 7.47
CA LEU A 152 11.17 -7.28 8.92
C LEU A 152 10.69 -5.90 9.35
N GLN A 153 9.66 -5.88 10.20
CA GLN A 153 9.17 -4.65 10.80
C GLN A 153 9.69 -4.53 12.21
N TYR A 154 10.15 -3.36 12.57
CA TYR A 154 10.61 -3.05 13.92
C TYR A 154 9.64 -2.06 14.57
N HIS A 155 9.18 -2.38 15.78
CA HIS A 155 8.24 -1.56 16.54
C HIS A 155 8.94 -0.96 17.76
N PHE A 156 8.83 0.33 17.88
CA PHE A 156 9.38 1.08 19.01
C PHE A 156 8.53 0.93 20.26
#